data_6aae7662a5d78b484fb0da242a8d898f
#
_entry.id   6aae7662a5d78b484fb0da242a8d898f
#
_cell.length_a   1.000
_cell.length_b   1.000
_cell.length_c   1.000
_cell.angle_alpha   90.00
_cell.angle_beta   90.00
_cell.angle_gamma   90.00
#
_symmetry.space_group_name_H-M   'P 1'
#
loop_
_entity.id
_entity.type
_entity.pdbx_description
1 polymer ?
#
loop_
_entity_poly.entity_id
_entity_poly.type
_entity_poly.pdbx_seq_one_letter_code
_entity_poly.pdbx_strand_id
1 'polypeptide(L)'
;MDYVESNPRINSKRVAVIGFSRLGKAALWAAAQDERFAMTISNESGAGGVALSRRIFGETVENLATGLGRWFAPNFVPYIHRENELPVDQHELVAMLAPRPLLITSAQEDLWSDPKGEFLGGLNANPVYHLLGAEGMTHQEWPQPGQLVNSNIGYFMRPGAHGVNAEDWHAMLSFADKHLRSNMGHSK
;
A
#
# COMPACT_ATOMS: atom_id res chain seq x y z
N MET A 1 12.49 -12.69 -4.45
CA MET A 1 12.96 -13.18 -3.12
C MET A 1 14.04 -14.26 -3.23
N ASP A 2 14.03 -15.15 -4.22
CA ASP A 2 14.97 -16.28 -4.33
C ASP A 2 16.46 -15.87 -4.30
N TYR A 3 16.82 -14.81 -5.03
CA TYR A 3 18.19 -14.25 -4.95
C TYR A 3 18.53 -13.76 -3.53
N VAL A 4 17.57 -13.13 -2.86
CA VAL A 4 17.77 -12.59 -1.50
C VAL A 4 18.04 -13.72 -0.52
N GLU A 5 17.29 -14.81 -0.60
CA GLU A 5 17.47 -15.99 0.26
C GLU A 5 18.78 -16.73 -0.02
N SER A 6 19.26 -16.73 -1.25
CA SER A 6 20.53 -17.33 -1.62
C SER A 6 21.75 -16.51 -1.22
N ASN A 7 21.59 -15.23 -0.85
CA ASN A 7 22.70 -14.35 -0.53
C ASN A 7 22.91 -14.22 0.99
N PRO A 8 23.96 -14.83 1.57
CA PRO A 8 24.18 -14.84 3.03
C PRO A 8 24.46 -13.46 3.65
N ARG A 9 24.69 -12.42 2.82
CA ARG A 9 24.91 -11.04 3.30
C ARG A 9 23.61 -10.26 3.48
N ILE A 10 22.45 -10.83 3.07
CA ILE A 10 21.15 -10.20 3.17
C ILE A 10 20.30 -10.96 4.19
N ASN A 11 19.68 -10.24 5.11
CA ASN A 11 18.69 -10.85 5.99
C ASN A 11 17.35 -10.99 5.27
N SER A 12 17.07 -12.16 4.71
CA SER A 12 15.87 -12.44 3.93
C SER A 12 14.56 -12.27 4.71
N LYS A 13 14.61 -12.32 6.05
CA LYS A 13 13.44 -12.11 6.91
C LYS A 13 13.11 -10.63 7.16
N ARG A 14 13.90 -9.71 6.61
CA ARG A 14 13.77 -8.26 6.84
C ARG A 14 13.77 -7.48 5.52
N VAL A 15 13.15 -8.04 4.51
CA VAL A 15 13.08 -7.44 3.17
C VAL A 15 11.73 -6.76 3.00
N ALA A 16 11.78 -5.48 2.66
CA ALA A 16 10.60 -4.72 2.23
C ALA A 16 10.54 -4.65 0.70
N VAL A 17 9.34 -4.67 0.15
CA VAL A 17 9.09 -4.26 -1.23
C VAL A 17 8.48 -2.87 -1.24
N ILE A 18 9.00 -2.00 -2.11
CA ILE A 18 8.55 -0.62 -2.27
C ILE A 18 8.29 -0.31 -3.73
N GLY A 19 7.25 0.46 -3.98
CA GLY A 19 6.97 1.00 -5.31
C GLY A 19 6.28 2.35 -5.25
N PHE A 20 6.58 3.18 -6.26
CA PHE A 20 5.99 4.49 -6.46
C PHE A 20 5.06 4.45 -7.68
N SER A 21 3.88 5.09 -7.58
CA SER A 21 2.91 5.21 -8.67
C SER A 21 2.50 3.83 -9.22
N ARG A 22 2.65 3.56 -10.52
CA ARG A 22 2.41 2.24 -11.13
C ARG A 22 3.21 1.11 -10.47
N LEU A 23 4.42 1.40 -9.99
CA LEU A 23 5.22 0.42 -9.28
C LEU A 23 4.73 0.21 -7.84
N GLY A 24 3.97 1.15 -7.26
CA GLY A 24 3.23 0.96 -6.02
C GLY A 24 2.15 -0.11 -6.15
N LYS A 25 1.41 -0.10 -7.28
CA LYS A 25 0.46 -1.18 -7.63
C LYS A 25 1.20 -2.53 -7.75
N ALA A 26 2.35 -2.55 -8.43
CA ALA A 26 3.15 -3.76 -8.62
C ALA A 26 3.75 -4.28 -7.31
N ALA A 27 4.22 -3.39 -6.42
CA ALA A 27 4.75 -3.76 -5.12
C ALA A 27 3.67 -4.41 -4.23
N LEU A 28 2.47 -3.82 -4.21
CA LEU A 28 1.33 -4.37 -3.48
C LEU A 28 0.97 -5.77 -3.98
N TRP A 29 0.86 -5.93 -5.31
CA TRP A 29 0.58 -7.23 -5.93
C TRP A 29 1.69 -8.26 -5.66
N ALA A 30 2.97 -7.87 -5.78
CA ALA A 30 4.09 -8.76 -5.49
C ALA A 30 4.07 -9.26 -4.04
N ALA A 31 3.77 -8.37 -3.08
CA ALA A 31 3.66 -8.74 -1.68
C ALA A 31 2.47 -9.66 -1.39
N ALA A 32 1.35 -9.49 -2.10
CA ALA A 32 0.20 -10.39 -2.01
C ALA A 32 0.51 -11.80 -2.56
N GLN A 33 1.39 -11.90 -3.55
CA GLN A 33 1.79 -13.18 -4.17
C GLN A 33 2.96 -13.86 -3.46
N ASP A 34 3.81 -13.11 -2.75
CA ASP A 34 5.01 -13.64 -2.09
C ASP A 34 5.06 -13.18 -0.64
N GLU A 35 4.69 -14.07 0.27
CA GLU A 35 4.63 -13.81 1.71
C GLU A 35 6.01 -13.61 2.36
N ARG A 36 7.10 -13.87 1.64
CA ARG A 36 8.47 -13.68 2.12
C ARG A 36 8.86 -12.20 2.24
N PHE A 37 8.11 -11.29 1.60
CA PHE A 37 8.27 -9.87 1.88
C PHE A 37 7.75 -9.56 3.28
N ALA A 38 8.65 -9.12 4.15
CA ALA A 38 8.33 -8.84 5.55
C ALA A 38 7.54 -7.53 5.73
N MET A 39 7.58 -6.63 4.76
CA MET A 39 6.90 -5.33 4.78
C MET A 39 6.67 -4.84 3.36
N THR A 40 5.61 -4.05 3.18
CA THR A 40 5.28 -3.42 1.89
C THR A 40 5.17 -1.90 2.05
N ILE A 41 5.65 -1.16 1.06
CA ILE A 41 5.42 0.29 0.94
C ILE A 41 4.80 0.56 -0.42
N SER A 42 3.59 1.11 -0.42
CA SER A 42 2.86 1.52 -1.61
C SER A 42 2.74 3.05 -1.61
N ASN A 43 3.51 3.70 -2.48
CA ASN A 43 3.54 5.15 -2.57
C ASN A 43 2.73 5.64 -3.77
N GLU A 44 1.72 6.49 -3.51
CA GLU A 44 0.87 7.14 -4.53
C GLU A 44 0.41 6.16 -5.61
N SER A 45 -0.10 5.02 -5.19
CA SER A 45 -0.42 3.92 -6.11
C SER A 45 -1.79 4.05 -6.79
N GLY A 46 -2.71 4.84 -6.22
CA GLY A 46 -4.00 5.13 -6.83
C GLY A 46 -4.89 3.92 -7.08
N ALA A 47 -5.78 4.06 -8.04
CA ALA A 47 -6.67 2.98 -8.48
C ALA A 47 -5.88 1.77 -9.03
N GLY A 48 -6.36 0.56 -8.78
CA GLY A 48 -5.59 -0.67 -9.07
C GLY A 48 -4.38 -0.88 -8.14
N GLY A 49 -4.10 0.08 -7.25
CA GLY A 49 -3.19 0.02 -6.12
C GLY A 49 -3.96 -0.08 -4.81
N VAL A 50 -3.83 0.92 -3.93
CA VAL A 50 -4.52 0.94 -2.63
C VAL A 50 -5.86 1.68 -2.69
N ALA A 51 -6.02 2.68 -3.58
CA ALA A 51 -7.24 3.50 -3.64
C ALA A 51 -8.46 2.69 -4.08
N LEU A 52 -9.57 2.85 -3.34
CA LEU A 52 -10.83 2.15 -3.63
C LEU A 52 -11.38 2.53 -5.01
N SER A 53 -11.55 1.55 -5.89
CA SER A 53 -12.09 1.74 -7.24
C SER A 53 -13.54 2.23 -7.21
N ARG A 54 -14.36 1.75 -6.26
CA ARG A 54 -15.78 2.14 -6.11
C ARG A 54 -15.99 3.58 -5.68
N ARG A 55 -14.93 4.30 -5.31
CA ARG A 55 -15.02 5.76 -5.07
C ARG A 55 -15.20 6.56 -6.34
N ILE A 56 -14.76 6.03 -7.48
CA ILE A 56 -14.84 6.68 -8.82
C ILE A 56 -14.28 8.11 -8.73
N PHE A 57 -13.05 8.24 -8.23
CA PHE A 57 -12.36 9.51 -8.03
C PHE A 57 -10.91 9.41 -8.52
N GLY A 58 -10.40 10.45 -9.16
CA GLY A 58 -9.06 10.46 -9.75
C GLY A 58 -8.94 9.48 -10.92
N GLU A 59 -7.95 8.59 -10.84
CA GLU A 59 -7.79 7.48 -11.79
C GLU A 59 -8.93 6.47 -11.61
N THR A 60 -9.57 6.09 -12.72
CA THR A 60 -10.73 5.19 -12.71
C THR A 60 -10.42 3.86 -13.39
N VAL A 61 -11.35 2.91 -13.30
CA VAL A 61 -11.27 1.64 -14.05
C VAL A 61 -11.13 1.88 -15.56
N GLU A 62 -11.80 2.89 -16.10
CA GLU A 62 -11.67 3.27 -17.51
C GLU A 62 -10.23 3.69 -17.84
N ASN A 63 -9.63 4.56 -17.04
CA ASN A 63 -8.25 5.01 -17.26
C ASN A 63 -7.26 3.83 -17.24
N LEU A 64 -7.44 2.91 -16.31
CA LEU A 64 -6.59 1.71 -16.17
C LEU A 64 -6.78 0.74 -17.34
N ALA A 65 -8.02 0.51 -17.77
CA ALA A 65 -8.34 -0.48 -18.80
C ALA A 65 -8.01 0.00 -20.22
N THR A 66 -8.08 1.32 -20.48
CA THR A 66 -7.92 1.88 -21.83
C THR A 66 -6.64 2.71 -22.00
N GLY A 67 -6.27 3.50 -20.99
CA GLY A 67 -5.21 4.51 -21.11
C GLY A 67 -3.80 3.98 -20.89
N LEU A 68 -3.65 2.90 -20.09
CA LEU A 68 -2.35 2.37 -19.67
C LEU A 68 -1.96 1.08 -20.40
N GLY A 69 -2.56 0.82 -21.54
CA GLY A 69 -2.23 -0.32 -22.35
C GLY A 69 -2.64 -1.66 -21.71
N ARG A 70 -1.70 -2.61 -21.62
CA ARG A 70 -1.99 -3.99 -21.19
C ARG A 70 -1.60 -4.28 -19.74
N TRP A 71 -1.74 -3.30 -18.84
CA TRP A 71 -1.36 -3.51 -17.44
C TRP A 71 -2.37 -4.36 -16.68
N PHE A 72 -3.61 -4.32 -17.10
CA PHE A 72 -4.68 -5.07 -16.46
C PHE A 72 -5.23 -6.15 -17.38
N ALA A 73 -5.76 -7.22 -16.79
CA ALA A 73 -6.36 -8.31 -17.53
C ALA A 73 -7.58 -7.81 -18.32
N PRO A 74 -7.88 -8.40 -19.50
CA PRO A 74 -9.07 -8.03 -20.30
C PRO A 74 -10.39 -8.14 -19.52
N ASN A 75 -10.46 -8.99 -18.52
CA ASN A 75 -11.61 -9.16 -17.64
C ASN A 75 -11.94 -7.90 -16.80
N PHE A 76 -11.07 -6.91 -16.78
CA PHE A 76 -11.30 -5.63 -16.10
C PHE A 76 -12.15 -4.67 -16.95
N VAL A 77 -12.07 -4.78 -18.27
CA VAL A 77 -12.81 -3.92 -19.23
C VAL A 77 -14.33 -3.89 -19.02
N PRO A 78 -15.02 -4.99 -18.72
CA PRO A 78 -16.46 -4.98 -18.47
C PRO A 78 -16.92 -4.12 -17.29
N TYR A 79 -16.00 -3.74 -16.41
CA TYR A 79 -16.31 -2.92 -15.23
C TYR A 79 -16.12 -1.42 -15.44
N ILE A 80 -15.74 -0.96 -16.64
CA ILE A 80 -15.71 0.46 -17.01
C ILE A 80 -17.10 1.06 -16.77
N HIS A 81 -17.18 2.13 -15.97
CA HIS A 81 -18.41 2.79 -15.49
C HIS A 81 -19.36 1.87 -14.71
N ARG A 82 -18.84 0.74 -14.23
CA ARG A 82 -19.59 -0.26 -13.46
C ARG A 82 -18.79 -0.71 -12.23
N GLU A 83 -18.03 0.19 -11.63
CA GLU A 83 -17.11 -0.08 -10.52
C GLU A 83 -17.84 -0.71 -9.31
N ASN A 84 -19.12 -0.37 -9.12
CA ASN A 84 -19.93 -0.96 -8.06
C ASN A 84 -20.26 -2.46 -8.27
N GLU A 85 -20.05 -2.99 -9.48
CA GLU A 85 -20.27 -4.38 -9.82
C GLU A 85 -18.96 -5.20 -9.76
N LEU A 86 -17.83 -4.57 -9.47
CA LEU A 86 -16.57 -5.30 -9.22
C LEU A 86 -16.81 -6.37 -8.13
N PRO A 87 -16.34 -7.61 -8.33
CA PRO A 87 -16.49 -8.67 -7.34
C PRO A 87 -15.64 -8.41 -6.08
N VAL A 88 -14.58 -7.59 -6.21
CA VAL A 88 -13.64 -7.21 -5.15
C VAL A 88 -13.31 -5.73 -5.28
N ASP A 89 -12.77 -5.12 -4.21
CA ASP A 89 -12.16 -3.79 -4.29
C ASP A 89 -10.80 -3.79 -3.59
N GLN A 90 -10.04 -2.71 -3.71
CA GLN A 90 -8.60 -2.68 -3.38
C GLN A 90 -8.28 -2.96 -1.91
N HIS A 91 -9.19 -2.65 -0.97
CA HIS A 91 -9.02 -3.02 0.43
C HIS A 91 -8.89 -4.54 0.65
N GLU A 92 -9.48 -5.35 -0.23
CA GLU A 92 -9.35 -6.81 -0.18
C GLU A 92 -7.95 -7.27 -0.62
N LEU A 93 -7.35 -6.58 -1.61
CA LEU A 93 -5.94 -6.80 -1.96
C LEU A 93 -5.00 -6.39 -0.81
N VAL A 94 -5.28 -5.26 -0.15
CA VAL A 94 -4.55 -4.83 1.05
C VAL A 94 -4.68 -5.88 2.17
N ALA A 95 -5.87 -6.43 2.36
CA ALA A 95 -6.12 -7.46 3.36
C ALA A 95 -5.31 -8.75 3.15
N MET A 96 -4.94 -9.09 1.91
CA MET A 96 -4.05 -10.22 1.62
C MET A 96 -2.63 -10.06 2.19
N LEU A 97 -2.23 -8.86 2.58
CA LEU A 97 -0.93 -8.62 3.20
C LEU A 97 -0.94 -8.93 4.71
N ALA A 98 -2.11 -8.98 5.33
CA ALA A 98 -2.24 -9.21 6.77
C ALA A 98 -1.58 -10.52 7.22
N PRO A 99 -0.91 -10.55 8.39
CA PRO A 99 -0.75 -9.46 9.35
C PRO A 99 0.51 -8.59 9.12
N ARG A 100 1.19 -8.72 7.95
CA ARG A 100 2.45 -8.05 7.63
C ARG A 100 2.27 -6.52 7.54
N PRO A 101 3.25 -5.72 7.97
CA PRO A 101 3.18 -4.27 7.90
C PRO A 101 3.06 -3.75 6.46
N LEU A 102 2.16 -2.80 6.27
CA LEU A 102 1.99 -2.02 5.05
C LEU A 102 2.07 -0.54 5.38
N LEU A 103 2.94 0.21 4.70
CA LEU A 103 2.88 1.67 4.69
C LEU A 103 2.28 2.15 3.37
N ILE A 104 1.29 3.01 3.48
CA ILE A 104 0.68 3.74 2.37
C ILE A 104 1.18 5.17 2.46
N THR A 105 1.80 5.68 1.40
CA THR A 105 2.21 7.08 1.34
C THR A 105 1.54 7.78 0.17
N SER A 106 1.04 8.99 0.41
CA SER A 106 0.23 9.80 -0.52
C SER A 106 0.75 11.22 -0.59
N ALA A 107 0.34 11.97 -1.61
CA ALA A 107 0.56 13.42 -1.70
C ALA A 107 -0.79 14.15 -1.74
N GLN A 108 -0.91 15.24 -0.97
CA GLN A 108 -2.17 15.96 -0.77
C GLN A 108 -2.79 16.49 -2.08
N GLU A 109 -1.94 16.93 -3.01
CA GLU A 109 -2.37 17.53 -4.28
C GLU A 109 -2.45 16.50 -5.41
N ASP A 110 -2.06 15.25 -5.17
CA ASP A 110 -2.17 14.16 -6.14
C ASP A 110 -3.58 13.59 -6.18
N LEU A 111 -4.52 14.39 -6.65
CA LEU A 111 -5.93 14.01 -6.74
C LEU A 111 -6.14 12.85 -7.74
N TRP A 112 -5.19 12.62 -8.65
CA TRP A 112 -5.23 11.50 -9.58
C TRP A 112 -5.11 10.16 -8.85
N SER A 113 -4.22 10.07 -7.86
CA SER A 113 -4.03 8.85 -7.05
C SER A 113 -5.08 8.69 -5.94
N ASP A 114 -5.96 9.67 -5.73
CA ASP A 114 -6.98 9.66 -4.67
C ASP A 114 -6.40 9.39 -3.27
N PRO A 115 -5.70 10.34 -2.64
CA PRO A 115 -5.10 10.13 -1.32
C PRO A 115 -6.08 9.68 -0.24
N LYS A 116 -7.33 10.18 -0.32
CA LYS A 116 -8.40 9.75 0.60
C LYS A 116 -8.85 8.33 0.31
N GLY A 117 -8.92 7.95 -0.96
CA GLY A 117 -9.22 6.57 -1.39
C GLY A 117 -8.14 5.60 -0.95
N GLU A 118 -6.87 6.00 -0.99
CA GLU A 118 -5.75 5.20 -0.48
C GLU A 118 -5.85 5.00 1.04
N PHE A 119 -6.15 6.07 1.80
CA PHE A 119 -6.42 5.96 3.24
C PHE A 119 -7.56 4.99 3.53
N LEU A 120 -8.67 5.12 2.83
CA LEU A 120 -9.84 4.25 2.99
C LEU A 120 -9.55 2.80 2.58
N GLY A 121 -8.74 2.57 1.56
CA GLY A 121 -8.29 1.24 1.16
C GLY A 121 -7.52 0.53 2.28
N GLY A 122 -6.63 1.26 2.96
CA GLY A 122 -5.95 0.76 4.15
C GLY A 122 -6.91 0.52 5.32
N LEU A 123 -7.76 1.50 5.64
CA LEU A 123 -8.68 1.43 6.78
C LEU A 123 -9.68 0.27 6.66
N ASN A 124 -10.21 0.04 5.47
CA ASN A 124 -11.19 -1.04 5.25
C ASN A 124 -10.58 -2.45 5.24
N ALA A 125 -9.26 -2.59 5.26
CA ALA A 125 -8.59 -3.87 5.46
C ALA A 125 -8.48 -4.29 6.95
N ASN A 126 -8.76 -3.39 7.89
CA ASN A 126 -8.68 -3.62 9.34
C ASN A 126 -9.36 -4.90 9.82
N PRO A 127 -10.57 -5.28 9.36
CA PRO A 127 -11.23 -6.49 9.86
C PRO A 127 -10.37 -7.75 9.70
N VAL A 128 -9.61 -7.88 8.61
CA VAL A 128 -8.73 -9.03 8.39
C VAL A 128 -7.46 -8.94 9.23
N TYR A 129 -6.87 -7.75 9.38
CA TYR A 129 -5.74 -7.55 10.30
C TYR A 129 -6.12 -7.93 11.73
N HIS A 130 -7.28 -7.48 12.22
CA HIS A 130 -7.77 -7.83 13.55
C HIS A 130 -8.04 -9.33 13.70
N LEU A 131 -8.62 -9.97 12.67
CA LEU A 131 -8.86 -11.42 12.65
C LEU A 131 -7.55 -12.21 12.82
N LEU A 132 -6.45 -11.70 12.26
CA LEU A 132 -5.12 -12.31 12.35
C LEU A 132 -4.28 -11.79 13.52
N GLY A 133 -4.90 -11.07 14.47
CA GLY A 133 -4.26 -10.60 15.70
C GLY A 133 -3.35 -9.38 15.55
N ALA A 134 -3.44 -8.67 14.43
CA ALA A 134 -2.71 -7.42 14.20
C ALA A 134 -3.61 -6.19 14.40
N GLU A 135 -3.00 -5.07 14.76
CA GLU A 135 -3.74 -3.85 15.11
C GLU A 135 -4.43 -3.18 13.89
N GLY A 136 -3.90 -3.38 12.68
CA GLY A 136 -4.37 -2.69 11.48
C GLY A 136 -4.00 -1.20 11.49
N MET A 137 -4.86 -0.35 10.94
CA MET A 137 -4.75 1.11 10.97
C MET A 137 -5.50 1.65 12.18
N THR A 138 -4.80 2.36 13.07
CA THR A 138 -5.37 2.85 14.35
C THR A 138 -6.18 4.13 14.21
N HIS A 139 -5.91 4.94 13.17
CA HIS A 139 -6.65 6.17 12.90
C HIS A 139 -7.93 5.87 12.09
N GLN A 140 -9.06 6.40 12.58
CA GLN A 140 -10.36 6.28 11.89
C GLN A 140 -10.65 7.49 11.01
N GLU A 141 -10.05 8.63 11.33
CA GLU A 141 -10.18 9.87 10.57
C GLU A 141 -8.97 10.05 9.64
N TRP A 142 -9.22 10.65 8.48
CA TRP A 142 -8.17 10.93 7.52
C TRP A 142 -7.15 11.92 8.09
N PRO A 143 -5.86 11.54 8.21
CA PRO A 143 -4.86 12.36 8.88
C PRO A 143 -4.56 13.66 8.13
N GLN A 144 -4.08 14.65 8.87
CA GLN A 144 -3.56 15.89 8.25
C GLN A 144 -2.22 15.62 7.56
N PRO A 145 -1.86 16.42 6.53
CA PRO A 145 -0.55 16.34 5.91
C PRO A 145 0.60 16.44 6.92
N GLY A 146 1.63 15.63 6.73
CA GLY A 146 2.78 15.53 7.63
C GLY A 146 2.59 14.62 8.84
N GLN A 147 1.39 14.12 9.08
CA GLN A 147 1.13 13.20 10.19
C GLN A 147 1.35 11.75 9.75
N LEU A 148 2.29 11.06 10.38
CA LEU A 148 2.52 9.63 10.19
C LEU A 148 1.66 8.80 11.15
N VAL A 149 0.71 8.04 10.61
CA VAL A 149 0.06 6.93 11.31
C VAL A 149 1.01 5.74 11.27
N ASN A 150 1.54 5.34 12.41
CA ASN A 150 2.58 4.32 12.50
C ASN A 150 2.06 3.06 13.22
N SER A 151 1.06 2.40 12.65
CA SER A 151 0.46 1.12 13.07
C SER A 151 0.81 -0.01 12.08
N ASN A 152 0.23 -1.21 12.19
CA ASN A 152 0.52 -2.28 11.22
C ASN A 152 0.15 -1.89 9.78
N ILE A 153 -0.97 -1.20 9.60
CA ILE A 153 -1.23 -0.43 8.39
C ILE A 153 -0.90 1.02 8.72
N GLY A 154 0.22 1.51 8.18
CA GLY A 154 0.63 2.90 8.32
C GLY A 154 0.09 3.75 7.18
N TYR A 155 -0.09 5.04 7.45
CA TYR A 155 -0.45 6.03 6.44
C TYR A 155 0.32 7.32 6.66
N PHE A 156 0.82 7.89 5.57
CA PHE A 156 1.47 9.20 5.57
C PHE A 156 1.05 9.97 4.33
N MET A 157 0.66 11.22 4.51
CA MET A 157 0.36 12.12 3.40
C MET A 157 1.22 13.36 3.53
N ARG A 158 2.07 13.62 2.54
CA ARG A 158 2.82 14.87 2.49
C ARG A 158 2.06 15.98 1.75
N PRO A 159 2.39 17.26 1.93
CA PRO A 159 1.99 18.32 1.02
C PRO A 159 2.58 18.12 -0.39
N GLY A 160 1.97 18.72 -1.40
CA GLY A 160 2.48 18.79 -2.77
C GLY A 160 1.90 17.73 -3.71
N ALA A 161 2.41 17.75 -4.95
CA ALA A 161 1.93 16.96 -6.08
C ALA A 161 2.59 15.58 -6.15
N HIS A 162 2.16 14.76 -7.13
CA HIS A 162 2.67 13.43 -7.43
C HIS A 162 4.20 13.38 -7.51
N GLY A 163 4.85 12.55 -6.70
CA GLY A 163 6.31 12.44 -6.65
C GLY A 163 6.83 11.75 -5.40
N VAL A 164 8.14 11.66 -5.29
CA VAL A 164 8.84 11.15 -4.10
C VAL A 164 9.87 12.17 -3.65
N ASN A 165 9.84 12.54 -2.38
CA ASN A 165 10.80 13.50 -1.82
C ASN A 165 11.38 13.01 -0.47
N ALA A 166 12.13 13.88 0.21
CA ALA A 166 12.78 13.55 1.47
C ALA A 166 11.76 13.25 2.61
N GLU A 167 10.59 13.88 2.60
CA GLU A 167 9.55 13.64 3.61
C GLU A 167 9.00 12.22 3.50
N ASP A 168 8.74 11.76 2.26
CA ASP A 168 8.32 10.37 2.00
C ASP A 168 9.37 9.39 2.52
N TRP A 169 10.66 9.63 2.20
CA TRP A 169 11.73 8.76 2.67
C TRP A 169 11.88 8.76 4.19
N HIS A 170 11.69 9.90 4.86
CA HIS A 170 11.71 9.94 6.32
C HIS A 170 10.56 9.11 6.93
N ALA A 171 9.35 9.21 6.39
CA ALA A 171 8.22 8.41 6.83
C ALA A 171 8.46 6.92 6.59
N MET A 172 8.92 6.55 5.39
CA MET A 172 9.22 5.18 4.99
C MET A 172 10.30 4.54 5.88
N LEU A 173 11.40 5.25 6.14
CA LEU A 173 12.48 4.76 6.99
C LEU A 173 12.05 4.66 8.45
N SER A 174 11.29 5.64 8.95
CA SER A 174 10.74 5.60 10.32
C SER A 174 9.82 4.39 10.52
N PHE A 175 8.96 4.11 9.54
CA PHE A 175 8.09 2.94 9.55
C PHE A 175 8.89 1.64 9.48
N ALA A 176 9.88 1.57 8.58
CA ALA A 176 10.75 0.40 8.43
C ALA A 176 11.55 0.12 9.72
N ASP A 177 12.06 1.16 10.37
CA ASP A 177 12.76 1.04 11.63
C ASP A 177 11.90 0.42 12.72
N LYS A 178 10.63 0.80 12.82
CA LYS A 178 9.70 0.22 13.78
C LYS A 178 9.41 -1.25 13.50
N HIS A 179 9.17 -1.60 12.24
CA HIS A 179 8.63 -2.92 11.89
C HIS A 179 9.69 -3.95 11.48
N LEU A 180 10.87 -3.51 11.02
CA LEU A 180 11.93 -4.39 10.57
C LEU A 180 13.13 -4.46 11.53
N ARG A 181 13.31 -3.52 12.46
CA ARG A 181 14.34 -3.70 13.49
C ARG A 181 13.89 -4.84 14.41
N SER A 182 14.70 -5.87 14.53
CA SER A 182 14.57 -6.81 15.64
C SER A 182 14.72 -6.02 16.93
N ASN A 183 13.80 -6.17 17.88
CA ASN A 183 14.12 -5.91 19.26
C ASN A 183 15.40 -6.73 19.54
N MET A 184 16.55 -6.07 19.59
CA MET A 184 17.72 -6.66 20.21
C MET A 184 17.31 -6.82 21.66
N GLY A 185 16.77 -8.02 21.95
CA GLY A 185 16.42 -8.40 23.29
C GLY A 185 17.63 -8.12 24.16
N HIS A 186 17.45 -7.34 25.18
CA HIS A 186 18.33 -7.32 26.32
C HIS A 186 18.34 -8.74 26.90
N SER A 187 19.19 -9.60 26.35
CA SER A 187 19.63 -10.80 27.09
C SER A 187 20.41 -10.28 28.28
N LYS A 188 19.77 -10.22 29.44
CA LYS A 188 20.43 -10.17 30.72
C LYS A 188 20.95 -11.54 31.05
#